data_e24bb648731a1ae3c53af7e996068419
#
_entry.id   e24bb648731a1ae3c53af7e996068419
#
_cell.length_a   1.000
_cell.length_b   1.000
_cell.length_c   1.000
_cell.angle_alpha   90.00
_cell.angle_beta   90.00
_cell.angle_gamma   90.00
#
_symmetry.space_group_name_H-M   'P 1'
#
loop_
_entity.id
_entity.type
_entity.pdbx_description
1 polymer ?
#
loop_
_entity_poly.entity_id
_entity_poly.type
_entity_poly.pdbx_seq_one_letter_code
_entity_poly.pdbx_strand_id
1 'polypeptide(L)'
;DCLINNASLFENDKLENFNSKSWEQHISTNLKAPALLSKEFSKNAKGKNNNIINIIDQRVFKLTPYFFSCTLGKSGLYTLTKTSAMSLAPNVRVNGIAPGPTIKNKRQTSKHFKKQFSATPLKKQVNVNEVCNAVDFFIKNVSITGQVLAIDSGQSLNWQTPDILGKEWRKII
;
A
#
# COMPACT_ATOMS: atom_id res chain seq x y z
N ASP A 1 -3.13 -20.36 9.68
CA ASP A 1 -2.91 -19.11 10.44
C ASP A 1 -2.73 -17.93 9.47
N CYS A 2 -3.07 -16.70 9.94
CA CYS A 2 -2.91 -15.48 9.14
C CYS A 2 -2.36 -14.34 10.00
N LEU A 3 -1.30 -13.70 9.50
CA LEU A 3 -0.76 -12.44 10.05
C LEU A 3 -1.12 -11.29 9.12
N ILE A 4 -1.74 -10.23 9.66
CA ILE A 4 -2.04 -9.02 8.90
C ILE A 4 -1.21 -7.86 9.47
N ASN A 5 -0.23 -7.40 8.72
CA ASN A 5 0.58 -6.23 9.04
C ASN A 5 -0.17 -4.95 8.59
N ASN A 6 -1.02 -4.43 9.47
CA ASN A 6 -1.88 -3.27 9.18
C ASN A 6 -1.40 -1.97 9.84
N ALA A 7 -0.65 -2.03 10.94
CA ALA A 7 -0.15 -0.83 11.61
C ALA A 7 0.66 0.05 10.66
N SER A 8 0.41 1.37 10.69
CA SER A 8 1.08 2.30 9.77
C SER A 8 1.21 3.68 10.39
N LEU A 9 2.33 4.32 10.16
CA LEU A 9 2.54 5.75 10.39
C LEU A 9 2.47 6.47 9.03
N PHE A 10 1.76 7.61 9.00
CA PHE A 10 1.51 8.38 7.78
C PHE A 10 1.59 9.87 8.08
N GLU A 11 2.78 10.45 7.93
CA GLU A 11 3.07 11.87 8.16
C GLU A 11 3.55 12.50 6.85
N ASN A 12 3.23 13.79 6.65
CA ASN A 12 3.68 14.51 5.47
C ASN A 12 5.06 15.09 5.71
N ASP A 13 6.00 14.70 4.89
CA ASP A 13 7.37 15.22 4.83
C ASP A 13 7.88 15.20 3.38
N LYS A 14 9.08 15.77 3.17
CA LYS A 14 9.83 15.76 1.93
C LYS A 14 11.31 15.53 2.22
N LEU A 15 12.11 15.24 1.20
CA LEU A 15 13.55 15.07 1.33
C LEU A 15 14.22 16.30 2.01
N GLU A 16 13.73 17.51 1.71
CA GLU A 16 14.35 18.74 2.21
C GLU A 16 14.04 19.03 3.69
N ASN A 17 12.99 18.43 4.26
CA ASN A 17 12.50 18.81 5.59
C ASN A 17 12.14 17.64 6.51
N PHE A 18 12.43 16.38 6.11
CA PHE A 18 12.24 15.27 7.05
C PHE A 18 13.18 15.40 8.26
N ASN A 19 12.75 14.97 9.43
CA ASN A 19 13.62 14.89 10.60
C ASN A 19 13.90 13.42 10.97
N SER A 20 15.07 13.17 11.55
CA SER A 20 15.54 11.81 11.87
C SER A 20 14.57 11.04 12.74
N LYS A 21 13.93 11.70 13.72
CA LYS A 21 12.96 11.04 14.61
C LYS A 21 11.73 10.53 13.85
N SER A 22 11.15 11.37 12.99
CA SER A 22 10.01 10.99 12.16
C SER A 22 10.40 9.89 11.17
N TRP A 23 11.58 9.99 10.56
CA TRP A 23 12.14 8.96 9.68
C TRP A 23 12.22 7.61 10.38
N GLU A 24 12.89 7.55 11.55
CA GLU A 24 13.02 6.32 12.32
C GLU A 24 11.67 5.72 12.72
N GLN A 25 10.71 6.56 13.07
CA GLN A 25 9.36 6.10 13.39
C GLN A 25 8.66 5.48 12.17
N HIS A 26 8.78 6.09 10.99
CA HIS A 26 8.21 5.55 9.76
C HIS A 26 8.85 4.21 9.37
N ILE A 27 10.18 4.14 9.37
CA ILE A 27 10.89 2.89 9.02
C ILE A 27 10.60 1.81 10.05
N SER A 28 10.61 2.14 11.33
CA SER A 28 10.31 1.17 12.40
C SER A 28 8.90 0.62 12.30
N THR A 29 7.89 1.46 12.04
CA THR A 29 6.49 1.04 12.00
C THR A 29 6.12 0.40 10.66
N ASN A 30 6.51 1.02 9.55
CA ASN A 30 6.02 0.61 8.23
C ASN A 30 6.84 -0.52 7.58
N LEU A 31 8.06 -0.78 8.08
CA LEU A 31 8.96 -1.78 7.49
C LEU A 31 9.56 -2.74 8.51
N LYS A 32 10.27 -2.22 9.54
CA LYS A 32 10.99 -3.07 10.49
C LYS A 32 10.04 -3.96 11.31
N ALA A 33 8.95 -3.42 11.82
CA ALA A 33 7.97 -4.19 12.60
C ALA A 33 7.32 -5.30 11.75
N PRO A 34 6.80 -5.03 10.53
CA PRO A 34 6.33 -6.09 9.63
C PRO A 34 7.37 -7.18 9.35
N ALA A 35 8.64 -6.81 9.15
CA ALA A 35 9.72 -7.78 8.92
C ALA A 35 9.94 -8.70 10.13
N LEU A 36 10.02 -8.12 11.34
CA LEU A 36 10.20 -8.88 12.57
C LEU A 36 8.99 -9.76 12.88
N LEU A 37 7.77 -9.23 12.75
CA LEU A 37 6.54 -10.01 12.97
C LEU A 37 6.43 -11.16 11.97
N SER A 38 6.75 -10.93 10.69
CA SER A 38 6.75 -11.96 9.66
C SER A 38 7.77 -13.06 9.96
N LYS A 39 8.98 -12.69 10.44
CA LYS A 39 10.00 -13.63 10.87
C LYS A 39 9.51 -14.51 12.03
N GLU A 40 8.93 -13.91 13.07
CA GLU A 40 8.45 -14.67 14.22
C GLU A 40 7.21 -15.50 13.87
N PHE A 41 6.29 -14.98 13.05
CA PHE A 41 5.16 -15.74 12.52
C PHE A 41 5.64 -16.98 11.75
N SER A 42 6.62 -16.85 10.87
CA SER A 42 7.11 -17.96 10.04
C SER A 42 7.74 -19.08 10.85
N LYS A 43 8.38 -18.78 11.98
CA LYS A 43 8.94 -19.78 12.88
C LYS A 43 7.87 -20.59 13.64
N ASN A 44 6.73 -19.95 13.91
CA ASN A 44 5.67 -20.52 14.74
C ASN A 44 4.49 -21.03 13.92
N ALA A 45 4.44 -20.76 12.61
CA ALA A 45 3.39 -21.19 11.71
C ALA A 45 3.36 -22.72 11.61
N LYS A 46 2.23 -23.32 11.97
CA LYS A 46 2.02 -24.77 11.93
C LYS A 46 1.13 -25.16 10.76
N GLY A 47 1.41 -26.33 10.19
CA GLY A 47 0.60 -26.86 9.09
C GLY A 47 0.84 -26.17 7.75
N LYS A 48 -0.12 -26.31 6.84
CA LYS A 48 -0.09 -25.75 5.47
C LYS A 48 -1.05 -24.56 5.37
N ASN A 49 -0.86 -23.72 4.35
CA ASN A 49 -1.71 -22.57 4.03
C ASN A 49 -1.63 -21.39 5.00
N ASN A 50 -0.52 -21.22 5.69
CA ASN A 50 -0.27 -20.00 6.46
C ASN A 50 -0.13 -18.79 5.50
N ASN A 51 -0.57 -17.62 5.95
CA ASN A 51 -0.60 -16.43 5.11
C ASN A 51 -0.15 -15.18 5.87
N ILE A 52 0.64 -14.35 5.22
CA ILE A 52 0.99 -13.00 5.67
C ILE A 52 0.40 -12.02 4.66
N ILE A 53 -0.34 -11.04 5.16
CA ILE A 53 -0.90 -9.97 4.33
C ILE A 53 -0.37 -8.62 4.82
N ASN A 54 0.34 -7.91 3.95
CA ASN A 54 0.90 -6.61 4.23
C ASN A 54 0.01 -5.49 3.68
N ILE A 55 -0.46 -4.58 4.53
CA ILE A 55 -1.17 -3.38 4.07
C ILE A 55 -0.12 -2.33 3.68
N ILE A 56 0.02 -2.15 2.37
CA ILE A 56 1.01 -1.28 1.73
C ILE A 56 0.40 0.13 1.54
N ASP A 57 0.64 0.77 0.44
CA ASP A 57 0.02 2.02 -0.02
C ASP A 57 0.14 2.10 -1.54
N GLN A 58 -0.84 2.67 -2.23
CA GLN A 58 -0.81 2.85 -3.68
C GLN A 58 0.38 3.71 -4.17
N ARG A 59 0.99 4.53 -3.27
CA ARG A 59 2.17 5.35 -3.60
C ARG A 59 3.39 4.55 -4.03
N VAL A 60 3.46 3.26 -3.72
CA VAL A 60 4.54 2.40 -4.23
C VAL A 60 4.47 2.23 -5.76
N PHE A 61 3.29 2.45 -6.36
CA PHE A 61 3.08 2.41 -7.81
C PHE A 61 3.10 3.81 -8.45
N LYS A 62 2.79 4.86 -7.68
CA LYS A 62 2.78 6.24 -8.14
C LYS A 62 3.47 7.15 -7.14
N LEU A 63 4.74 7.37 -7.34
CA LEU A 63 5.56 8.20 -6.45
C LEU A 63 5.14 9.68 -6.49
N THR A 64 5.33 10.35 -5.37
CA THR A 64 5.19 11.79 -5.23
C THR A 64 6.35 12.34 -4.38
N PRO A 65 6.70 13.64 -4.46
CA PRO A 65 7.73 14.23 -3.60
C PRO A 65 7.27 14.41 -2.15
N TYR A 66 5.99 14.15 -1.85
CA TYR A 66 5.40 14.25 -0.51
C TYR A 66 5.33 12.88 0.17
N PHE A 67 5.24 12.87 1.51
CA PHE A 67 5.19 11.64 2.30
C PHE A 67 6.43 10.77 2.08
N PHE A 68 7.58 11.43 2.03
CA PHE A 68 8.86 10.83 1.66
C PHE A 68 9.23 9.62 2.53
N SER A 69 9.29 9.81 3.86
CA SER A 69 9.64 8.72 4.79
C SER A 69 8.62 7.59 4.78
N CYS A 70 7.32 7.92 4.70
CA CYS A 70 6.26 6.92 4.60
C CYS A 70 6.38 6.10 3.31
N THR A 71 6.57 6.78 2.16
CA THR A 71 6.68 6.13 0.85
C THR A 71 7.87 5.17 0.81
N LEU A 72 9.02 5.54 1.37
CA LEU A 72 10.19 4.67 1.43
C LEU A 72 9.94 3.45 2.32
N GLY A 73 9.33 3.63 3.49
CA GLY A 73 8.94 2.51 4.36
C GLY A 73 7.97 1.55 3.67
N LYS A 74 6.97 2.07 2.96
CA LYS A 74 5.99 1.25 2.21
C LYS A 74 6.59 0.62 0.95
N SER A 75 7.54 1.25 0.28
CA SER A 75 8.29 0.66 -0.84
C SER A 75 9.19 -0.49 -0.35
N GLY A 76 9.81 -0.32 0.82
CA GLY A 76 10.51 -1.42 1.50
C GLY A 76 9.56 -2.58 1.82
N LEU A 77 8.35 -2.30 2.33
CA LEU A 77 7.34 -3.32 2.63
C LEU A 77 6.82 -4.02 1.37
N TYR A 78 6.70 -3.31 0.25
CA TYR A 78 6.38 -3.89 -1.06
C TYR A 78 7.46 -4.90 -1.49
N THR A 79 8.73 -4.53 -1.38
CA THR A 79 9.86 -5.42 -1.68
C THR A 79 9.91 -6.59 -0.71
N LEU A 80 9.75 -6.34 0.60
CA LEU A 80 9.66 -7.36 1.64
C LEU A 80 8.57 -8.39 1.33
N THR A 81 7.40 -7.96 0.86
CA THR A 81 6.30 -8.85 0.48
C THR A 81 6.76 -9.89 -0.56
N LYS A 82 7.44 -9.44 -1.60
CA LYS A 82 7.91 -10.31 -2.69
C LYS A 82 9.05 -11.22 -2.27
N THR A 83 10.05 -10.68 -1.56
CA THR A 83 11.22 -11.45 -1.11
C THR A 83 10.83 -12.48 -0.06
N SER A 84 9.93 -12.12 0.87
CA SER A 84 9.41 -13.07 1.85
C SER A 84 8.56 -14.17 1.23
N ALA A 85 7.77 -13.86 0.19
CA ALA A 85 7.01 -14.86 -0.55
C ALA A 85 7.91 -15.94 -1.17
N MET A 86 9.06 -15.54 -1.71
CA MET A 86 10.06 -16.49 -2.22
C MET A 86 10.74 -17.30 -1.12
N SER A 87 11.09 -16.64 -0.02
CA SER A 87 11.87 -17.25 1.09
C SER A 87 11.04 -18.20 1.95
N LEU A 88 9.74 -17.93 2.13
CA LEU A 88 8.87 -18.67 3.06
C LEU A 88 8.02 -19.75 2.38
N ALA A 89 8.06 -19.82 1.06
CA ALA A 89 7.40 -20.91 0.31
C ALA A 89 8.07 -22.26 0.64
N PRO A 90 7.34 -23.37 0.65
CA PRO A 90 5.90 -23.50 0.40
C PRO A 90 5.01 -23.33 1.64
N ASN A 91 5.59 -23.07 2.81
CA ASN A 91 4.89 -23.16 4.11
C ASN A 91 4.04 -21.92 4.41
N VAL A 92 4.48 -20.73 3.97
CA VAL A 92 3.80 -19.46 4.21
C VAL A 92 3.72 -18.67 2.91
N ARG A 93 2.52 -18.27 2.55
CA ARG A 93 2.27 -17.33 1.44
C ARG A 93 2.37 -15.90 1.97
N VAL A 94 2.89 -14.99 1.16
CA VAL A 94 2.99 -13.57 1.53
C VAL A 94 2.44 -12.73 0.40
N ASN A 95 1.41 -11.93 0.69
CA ASN A 95 0.77 -11.03 -0.29
C ASN A 95 0.60 -9.64 0.30
N GLY A 96 0.24 -8.68 -0.52
CA GLY A 96 0.03 -7.31 -0.11
C GLY A 96 -1.24 -6.70 -0.69
N ILE A 97 -1.76 -5.70 0.00
CA ILE A 97 -2.85 -4.86 -0.49
C ILE A 97 -2.34 -3.42 -0.45
N ALA A 98 -2.57 -2.67 -1.51
CA ALA A 98 -2.19 -1.27 -1.65
C ALA A 98 -3.44 -0.39 -1.78
N PRO A 99 -4.02 0.07 -0.64
CA PRO A 99 -5.22 0.88 -0.66
C PRO A 99 -4.94 2.31 -1.16
N GLY A 100 -5.94 2.89 -1.79
CA GLY A 100 -6.03 4.31 -2.08
C GLY A 100 -6.80 5.09 -1.01
N PRO A 101 -7.58 6.13 -1.38
CA PRO A 101 -8.30 7.01 -0.45
C PRO A 101 -9.48 6.28 0.21
N THR A 102 -9.22 5.57 1.29
CA THR A 102 -10.19 4.71 2.00
C THR A 102 -10.83 5.44 3.18
N ILE A 103 -10.03 5.94 4.10
CA ILE A 103 -10.49 6.65 5.30
C ILE A 103 -9.81 8.02 5.37
N LYS A 104 -10.59 9.03 5.71
CA LYS A 104 -10.07 10.38 5.93
C LYS A 104 -9.05 10.38 7.07
N ASN A 105 -7.84 10.88 6.82
CA ASN A 105 -6.86 11.11 7.87
C ASN A 105 -7.34 12.21 8.84
N LYS A 106 -6.92 12.11 10.11
CA LYS A 106 -7.25 13.11 11.14
C LYS A 106 -6.88 14.54 10.76
N ARG A 107 -5.83 14.72 9.93
CA ARG A 107 -5.32 16.02 9.45
C ARG A 107 -5.99 16.51 8.16
N GLN A 108 -6.81 15.69 7.52
CA GLN A 108 -7.54 16.07 6.32
C GLN A 108 -8.89 16.68 6.66
N THR A 109 -9.27 17.76 5.97
CA THR A 109 -10.66 18.21 5.95
C THR A 109 -11.50 17.29 5.06
N SER A 110 -12.81 17.21 5.32
CA SER A 110 -13.72 16.43 4.48
C SER A 110 -13.73 16.92 3.02
N LYS A 111 -13.58 18.23 2.81
CA LYS A 111 -13.46 18.84 1.48
C LYS A 111 -12.20 18.36 0.74
N HIS A 112 -11.05 18.33 1.43
CA HIS A 112 -9.79 17.84 0.85
C HIS A 112 -9.88 16.34 0.52
N PHE A 113 -10.42 15.52 1.42
CA PHE A 113 -10.60 14.09 1.19
C PHE A 113 -11.53 13.82 0.00
N LYS A 114 -12.66 14.55 -0.09
CA LYS A 114 -13.56 14.47 -1.26
C LYS A 114 -12.84 14.84 -2.56
N LYS A 115 -12.03 15.91 -2.57
CA LYS A 115 -11.21 16.28 -3.73
C LYS A 115 -10.23 15.17 -4.12
N GLN A 116 -9.63 14.49 -3.15
CA GLN A 116 -8.68 13.40 -3.40
C GLN A 116 -9.34 12.23 -4.14
N PHE A 117 -10.43 11.67 -3.64
CA PHE A 117 -11.06 10.52 -4.29
C PHE A 117 -11.82 10.90 -5.58
N SER A 118 -12.35 12.13 -5.67
CA SER A 118 -12.97 12.60 -6.92
C SER A 118 -11.95 12.83 -8.05
N ALA A 119 -10.66 12.91 -7.73
CA ALA A 119 -9.59 13.03 -8.72
C ALA A 119 -9.06 11.67 -9.20
N THR A 120 -9.56 10.55 -8.66
CA THR A 120 -9.21 9.22 -9.16
C THR A 120 -9.98 8.88 -10.43
N PRO A 121 -9.48 7.98 -11.30
CA PRO A 121 -10.21 7.56 -12.51
C PRO A 121 -11.64 7.10 -12.26
N LEU A 122 -11.89 6.32 -11.21
CA LEU A 122 -13.23 5.88 -10.85
C LEU A 122 -14.05 6.92 -10.07
N LYS A 123 -13.44 8.04 -9.66
CA LYS A 123 -14.07 9.14 -8.89
C LYS A 123 -14.78 8.65 -7.61
N LYS A 124 -14.25 7.60 -7.00
CA LYS A 124 -14.85 6.91 -5.84
C LYS A 124 -13.90 6.87 -4.67
N GLN A 125 -14.45 7.02 -3.47
CA GLN A 125 -13.78 6.60 -2.26
C GLN A 125 -13.69 5.07 -2.26
N VAL A 126 -12.55 4.53 -1.89
CA VAL A 126 -12.39 3.08 -1.65
C VAL A 126 -13.19 2.72 -0.39
N ASN A 127 -14.04 1.71 -0.48
CA ASN A 127 -14.75 1.21 0.67
C ASN A 127 -13.85 0.29 1.52
N VAL A 128 -13.91 0.44 2.84
CA VAL A 128 -13.17 -0.43 3.77
C VAL A 128 -13.47 -1.91 3.52
N ASN A 129 -14.73 -2.24 3.22
CA ASN A 129 -15.13 -3.61 2.92
C ASN A 129 -14.45 -4.18 1.68
N GLU A 130 -14.09 -3.36 0.69
CA GLU A 130 -13.32 -3.83 -0.49
C GLU A 130 -11.91 -4.26 -0.09
N VAL A 131 -11.29 -3.55 0.86
CA VAL A 131 -10.00 -3.95 1.43
C VAL A 131 -10.12 -5.24 2.23
N CYS A 132 -11.18 -5.39 3.04
CA CYS A 132 -11.45 -6.62 3.80
C CYS A 132 -11.73 -7.81 2.85
N ASN A 133 -12.48 -7.60 1.78
CA ASN A 133 -12.75 -8.62 0.76
C ASN A 133 -11.45 -9.08 0.06
N ALA A 134 -10.49 -8.19 -0.13
CA ALA A 134 -9.18 -8.56 -0.68
C ALA A 134 -8.34 -9.37 0.30
N VAL A 135 -8.44 -9.10 1.61
CA VAL A 135 -7.85 -9.98 2.64
C VAL A 135 -8.44 -11.38 2.53
N ASP A 136 -9.76 -11.49 2.50
CA ASP A 136 -10.51 -12.74 2.34
C ASP A 136 -10.13 -13.47 1.04
N PHE A 137 -9.98 -12.71 -0.06
CA PHE A 137 -9.54 -13.24 -1.34
C PHE A 137 -8.16 -13.91 -1.22
N PHE A 138 -7.18 -13.26 -0.61
CA PHE A 138 -5.86 -13.85 -0.40
C PHE A 138 -5.86 -15.03 0.57
N ILE A 139 -6.76 -15.04 1.55
CA ILE A 139 -6.89 -16.18 2.48
C ILE A 139 -7.41 -17.41 1.72
N LYS A 140 -8.46 -17.26 0.92
CA LYS A 140 -9.17 -18.34 0.23
C LYS A 140 -8.41 -18.87 -0.99
N ASN A 141 -7.63 -18.05 -1.68
CA ASN A 141 -6.94 -18.45 -2.93
C ASN A 141 -5.50 -18.88 -2.65
N VAL A 142 -5.32 -20.15 -2.39
CA VAL A 142 -4.08 -20.76 -1.90
C VAL A 142 -2.94 -20.85 -2.91
N SER A 143 -3.20 -20.62 -4.19
CA SER A 143 -2.17 -20.61 -5.25
C SER A 143 -1.54 -19.21 -5.46
N ILE A 144 -1.90 -18.21 -4.65
CA ILE A 144 -1.43 -16.83 -4.82
C ILE A 144 -0.41 -16.51 -3.75
N THR A 145 0.80 -16.12 -4.16
CA THR A 145 1.85 -15.59 -3.29
C THR A 145 2.69 -14.54 -4.03
N GLY A 146 3.29 -13.59 -3.32
CA GLY A 146 4.11 -12.51 -3.87
C GLY A 146 3.34 -11.43 -4.62
N GLN A 147 2.00 -11.45 -4.57
CA GLN A 147 1.18 -10.48 -5.29
C GLN A 147 0.83 -9.27 -4.43
N VAL A 148 0.70 -8.12 -5.07
CA VAL A 148 0.22 -6.88 -4.44
C VAL A 148 -0.96 -6.35 -5.24
N LEU A 149 -2.13 -6.33 -4.62
CA LEU A 149 -3.37 -5.87 -5.23
C LEU A 149 -3.63 -4.41 -4.87
N ALA A 150 -3.68 -3.53 -5.88
CA ALA A 150 -4.09 -2.16 -5.70
C ALA A 150 -5.63 -2.08 -5.59
N ILE A 151 -6.12 -1.44 -4.52
CA ILE A 151 -7.54 -1.10 -4.33
C ILE A 151 -7.60 0.41 -4.10
N ASP A 152 -7.49 1.18 -5.17
CA ASP A 152 -7.19 2.59 -5.11
C ASP A 152 -8.08 3.47 -6.02
N SER A 153 -9.15 2.92 -6.53
CA SER A 153 -10.03 3.57 -7.51
C SER A 153 -9.28 4.07 -8.76
N GLY A 154 -8.16 3.40 -9.09
CA GLY A 154 -7.29 3.75 -10.20
C GLY A 154 -6.35 4.93 -9.90
N GLN A 155 -6.18 5.35 -8.64
CA GLN A 155 -5.32 6.49 -8.30
C GLN A 155 -3.89 6.33 -8.81
N SER A 156 -3.33 5.14 -8.78
CA SER A 156 -1.99 4.82 -9.27
C SER A 156 -1.87 4.92 -10.81
N LEU A 157 -2.98 4.86 -11.54
CA LEU A 157 -3.02 4.95 -13.00
C LEU A 157 -3.15 6.39 -13.53
N ASN A 158 -3.21 7.38 -12.66
CA ASN A 158 -3.33 8.78 -13.07
C ASN A 158 -2.09 9.23 -13.87
N TRP A 159 -2.30 9.55 -15.14
CA TRP A 159 -1.25 9.84 -16.13
C TRP A 159 -1.33 11.27 -16.70
N GLN A 160 -2.37 12.02 -16.34
CA GLN A 160 -2.67 13.34 -16.91
C GLN A 160 -1.51 14.33 -16.70
N THR A 161 -0.83 14.66 -17.77
CA THR A 161 0.22 15.67 -17.82
C THR A 161 -0.22 16.84 -18.71
N PRO A 162 0.26 18.08 -18.50
CA PRO A 162 -0.20 19.26 -19.23
C PRO A 162 -0.05 19.16 -20.76
N ASP A 163 0.97 18.48 -21.25
CA ASP A 163 1.24 18.25 -22.67
C ASP A 163 0.16 17.38 -23.33
N ILE A 164 -0.34 16.37 -22.63
CA ILE A 164 -1.38 15.47 -23.14
C ILE A 164 -2.78 16.08 -22.99
N LEU A 165 -2.99 16.94 -21.98
CA LEU A 165 -4.27 17.63 -21.76
C LEU A 165 -4.45 18.89 -22.64
N GLY A 166 -3.49 19.21 -23.50
CA GLY A 166 -3.52 20.38 -24.37
C GLY A 166 -4.72 20.40 -25.33
N LYS A 167 -5.24 21.59 -25.64
CA LYS A 167 -6.37 21.80 -26.57
C LYS A 167 -6.07 21.30 -28.00
N GLU A 168 -4.81 21.13 -28.35
CA GLU A 168 -4.36 20.72 -29.67
C GLU A 168 -4.73 19.28 -30.02
N TRP A 169 -4.75 18.37 -29.03
CA TRP A 169 -5.16 16.99 -29.22
C TRP A 169 -6.65 16.79 -29.49
N ARG A 170 -7.51 17.77 -29.09
CA ARG A 170 -8.95 17.71 -29.36
C ARG A 170 -9.32 17.93 -30.83
N LYS A 171 -8.36 18.31 -31.68
CA LYS A 171 -8.55 18.52 -33.11
C LYS A 171 -8.13 17.31 -33.95
N ILE A 172 -7.56 16.28 -33.34
CA ILE A 172 -6.97 15.11 -34.03
C ILE A 172 -7.83 13.85 -33.84
N ILE A 173 -8.81 13.90 -32.93
CA ILE A 173 -9.82 12.86 -32.70
C ILE A 173 -11.18 13.42 -33.10
#